data_879086cad1987ced87b0200d87fdc9c2
#
_entry.id   879086cad1987ced87b0200d87fdc9c2
#
_cell.length_a   1.000
_cell.length_b   1.000
_cell.length_c   1.000
_cell.angle_alpha   90.00
_cell.angle_beta   90.00
_cell.angle_gamma   90.00
#
_symmetry.space_group_name_H-M   'P 1'
#
loop_
_entity.id
_entity.type
_entity.pdbx_description
1 polymer ?
#
loop_
_entity_poly.entity_id
_entity_poly.type
_entity_poly.pdbx_seq_one_letter_code
_entity_poly.pdbx_strand_id
1 'polypeptide(L)'
;MSEPVANFDWDAEAAAFDEEPDHGLRDPEIRRAWAERLRTWLPAGAADLLDLGCGTGSLSLLAAEQGHHVTGVDLSPAMLDLARAKLAGRDAVFLVGDAATPPVGEQRFDVVLVRHVLWMLPDPARVLRHWRGLLRPGGRLVLIEGVWGTVDPAGIPADRLAGLLAPLVSDTGHVRVERLSDDPLLWGRSVDDERYAAVAVS
;
A
#
# COMPACT_ATOMS: atom_id res chain seq x y z
N MET A 1 -15.84 -14.78 16.50
CA MET A 1 -15.54 -15.30 15.15
C MET A 1 -15.79 -14.11 14.22
N SER A 2 -14.75 -13.38 13.90
CA SER A 2 -14.86 -12.25 12.95
C SER A 2 -15.20 -12.84 11.59
N GLU A 3 -16.19 -12.26 10.90
CA GLU A 3 -16.50 -12.64 9.54
C GLU A 3 -15.25 -12.48 8.66
N PRO A 4 -14.99 -13.38 7.70
CA PRO A 4 -13.86 -13.25 6.82
C PRO A 4 -13.98 -11.92 6.05
N VAL A 5 -12.94 -11.11 6.04
CA VAL A 5 -12.82 -9.79 5.40
C VAL A 5 -13.16 -9.83 3.89
N ALA A 6 -13.21 -11.03 3.32
CA ALA A 6 -13.62 -11.29 1.93
C ALA A 6 -15.06 -10.83 1.58
N ASN A 7 -15.90 -10.52 2.56
CA ASN A 7 -17.29 -10.06 2.34
C ASN A 7 -17.50 -8.59 2.77
N PHE A 8 -16.43 -7.84 3.01
CA PHE A 8 -16.58 -6.42 3.37
C PHE A 8 -17.01 -5.61 2.15
N ASP A 9 -18.05 -4.79 2.30
CA ASP A 9 -18.60 -3.96 1.23
C ASP A 9 -17.82 -2.66 1.10
N TRP A 10 -16.70 -2.71 0.36
CA TRP A 10 -15.86 -1.55 0.12
C TRP A 10 -16.54 -0.46 -0.70
N ASP A 11 -17.56 -0.79 -1.52
CA ASP A 11 -18.33 0.21 -2.25
C ASP A 11 -19.17 1.07 -1.31
N ALA A 12 -19.76 0.46 -0.28
CA ALA A 12 -20.51 1.20 0.75
C ALA A 12 -19.60 2.13 1.58
N GLU A 13 -18.35 1.71 1.84
CA GLU A 13 -17.40 2.49 2.64
C GLU A 13 -16.75 3.65 1.85
N ALA A 14 -16.79 3.63 0.52
CA ALA A 14 -16.05 4.58 -0.30
C ALA A 14 -16.36 6.04 0.03
N ALA A 15 -17.63 6.38 0.28
CA ALA A 15 -18.05 7.75 0.53
C ALA A 15 -17.45 8.36 1.80
N ALA A 16 -17.24 7.56 2.85
CA ALA A 16 -16.71 7.99 4.14
C ALA A 16 -15.19 7.68 4.30
N PHE A 17 -14.61 6.89 3.40
CA PHE A 17 -13.25 6.38 3.55
C PHE A 17 -12.20 7.49 3.76
N ASP A 18 -12.33 8.60 3.07
CA ASP A 18 -11.44 9.76 3.17
C ASP A 18 -11.67 10.63 4.43
N GLU A 19 -12.63 10.30 5.29
CA GLU A 19 -12.86 11.03 6.55
C GLU A 19 -11.79 10.71 7.59
N GLU A 20 -11.24 9.49 7.56
CA GLU A 20 -10.10 9.15 8.41
C GLU A 20 -8.86 9.93 7.97
N PRO A 21 -8.14 10.58 8.93
CA PRO A 21 -7.03 11.48 8.63
C PRO A 21 -5.94 10.87 7.76
N ASP A 22 -5.58 9.62 8.04
CA ASP A 22 -4.52 8.91 7.34
C ASP A 22 -4.99 8.25 6.04
N HIS A 23 -6.30 8.14 5.79
CA HIS A 23 -6.84 7.65 4.52
C HIS A 23 -6.99 8.78 3.50
N GLY A 24 -7.72 9.84 3.85
CA GLY A 24 -8.02 10.95 2.93
C GLY A 24 -6.86 11.90 2.71
N LEU A 25 -5.94 11.98 3.67
CA LEU A 25 -4.79 12.91 3.66
C LEU A 25 -5.21 14.35 3.37
N ARG A 26 -6.35 14.78 3.95
CA ARG A 26 -6.93 16.11 3.74
C ARG A 26 -6.19 17.18 4.52
N ASP A 27 -5.68 16.82 5.71
CA ASP A 27 -4.84 17.70 6.52
C ASP A 27 -3.48 17.89 5.83
N PRO A 28 -3.05 19.15 5.59
CA PRO A 28 -1.80 19.42 4.89
C PRO A 28 -0.55 18.92 5.62
N GLU A 29 -0.56 18.85 6.95
CA GLU A 29 0.59 18.40 7.73
C GLU A 29 0.71 16.88 7.65
N ILE A 30 -0.41 16.16 7.81
CA ILE A 30 -0.47 14.70 7.65
C ILE A 30 -0.05 14.33 6.22
N ARG A 31 -0.62 15.02 5.22
CA ARG A 31 -0.29 14.82 3.81
C ARG A 31 1.20 15.00 3.53
N ARG A 32 1.81 16.05 4.08
CA ARG A 32 3.24 16.31 3.93
C ARG A 32 4.08 15.20 4.57
N ALA A 33 3.72 14.76 5.78
CA ALA A 33 4.41 13.67 6.45
C ALA A 33 4.39 12.38 5.62
N TRP A 34 3.24 11.99 5.08
CA TRP A 34 3.14 10.85 4.18
C TRP A 34 3.92 11.03 2.88
N ALA A 35 3.90 12.22 2.28
CA ALA A 35 4.68 12.52 1.09
C ALA A 35 6.19 12.41 1.33
N GLU A 36 6.68 12.84 2.50
CA GLU A 36 8.06 12.72 2.91
C GLU A 36 8.46 11.25 3.12
N ARG A 37 7.61 10.45 3.79
CA ARG A 37 7.85 9.00 3.94
C ARG A 37 7.92 8.29 2.60
N LEU A 38 6.93 8.49 1.73
CA LEU A 38 6.95 7.90 0.39
C LEU A 38 8.24 8.23 -0.36
N ARG A 39 8.72 9.47 -0.30
CA ARG A 39 9.97 9.87 -0.96
C ARG A 39 11.18 9.07 -0.49
N THR A 40 11.18 8.58 0.76
CA THR A 40 12.26 7.73 1.28
C THR A 40 12.16 6.28 0.84
N TRP A 41 10.96 5.81 0.53
CA TRP A 41 10.70 4.42 0.14
C TRP A 41 10.72 4.21 -1.37
N LEU A 42 10.34 5.25 -2.14
CA LEU A 42 10.29 5.20 -3.61
C LEU A 42 11.65 5.54 -4.25
N PRO A 43 11.87 5.17 -5.51
CA PRO A 43 13.05 5.61 -6.26
C PRO A 43 13.10 7.15 -6.40
N ALA A 44 14.28 7.72 -6.50
CA ALA A 44 14.46 9.17 -6.63
C ALA A 44 14.02 9.74 -8.00
N GLY A 45 13.94 8.90 -9.03
CA GLY A 45 13.50 9.29 -10.38
C GLY A 45 12.08 8.79 -10.68
N ALA A 46 11.55 9.18 -11.84
CA ALA A 46 10.30 8.66 -12.35
C ALA A 46 10.37 7.12 -12.43
N ALA A 47 9.31 6.46 -11.98
CA ALA A 47 9.21 5.02 -11.90
C ALA A 47 7.78 4.55 -12.20
N ASP A 48 7.63 3.37 -12.77
CA ASP A 48 6.33 2.71 -12.92
C ASP A 48 5.97 2.06 -11.57
N LEU A 49 4.88 2.54 -10.97
CA LEU A 49 4.41 2.15 -9.65
C LEU A 49 3.05 1.44 -9.77
N LEU A 50 2.95 0.26 -9.18
CA LEU A 50 1.70 -0.47 -9.01
C LEU A 50 1.23 -0.32 -7.56
N ASP A 51 0.06 0.29 -7.35
CA ASP A 51 -0.59 0.49 -6.04
C ASP A 51 -1.72 -0.52 -5.89
N LEU A 52 -1.54 -1.52 -5.05
CA LEU A 52 -2.47 -2.64 -4.87
C LEU A 52 -3.38 -2.43 -3.66
N GLY A 53 -4.68 -2.44 -3.88
CA GLY A 53 -5.68 -1.98 -2.92
C GLY A 53 -5.57 -0.48 -2.75
N CYS A 54 -5.54 0.27 -3.86
CA CYS A 54 -5.25 1.70 -3.85
C CYS A 54 -6.37 2.55 -3.21
N GLY A 55 -7.54 1.97 -2.97
CA GLY A 55 -8.70 2.66 -2.41
C GLY A 55 -9.05 3.93 -3.20
N THR A 56 -9.25 5.03 -2.50
CA THR A 56 -9.54 6.34 -3.09
C THR A 56 -8.31 7.05 -3.70
N GLY A 57 -7.15 6.36 -3.77
CA GLY A 57 -5.96 6.83 -4.46
C GLY A 57 -5.13 7.89 -3.73
N SER A 58 -5.20 7.99 -2.41
CA SER A 58 -4.47 9.03 -1.67
C SER A 58 -2.94 8.86 -1.76
N LEU A 59 -2.41 7.63 -1.61
CA LEU A 59 -0.98 7.38 -1.81
C LEU A 59 -0.61 7.40 -3.29
N SER A 60 -1.47 6.91 -4.17
CA SER A 60 -1.35 7.04 -5.62
C SER A 60 -1.15 8.51 -6.05
N LEU A 61 -1.93 9.43 -5.46
CA LEU A 61 -1.80 10.87 -5.74
C LEU A 61 -0.44 11.41 -5.30
N LEU A 62 0.01 11.07 -4.09
CA LEU A 62 1.32 11.50 -3.59
C LEU A 62 2.47 10.97 -4.47
N ALA A 63 2.38 9.73 -4.93
CA ALA A 63 3.35 9.14 -5.84
C ALA A 63 3.36 9.86 -7.21
N ALA A 64 2.18 10.13 -7.79
CA ALA A 64 2.05 10.87 -9.05
C ALA A 64 2.57 12.31 -8.94
N GLU A 65 2.38 12.98 -7.78
CA GLU A 65 2.95 14.30 -7.52
C GLU A 65 4.50 14.29 -7.39
N GLN A 66 5.07 13.14 -7.06
CA GLN A 66 6.52 12.92 -7.05
C GLN A 66 7.08 12.52 -8.42
N GLY A 67 6.22 12.46 -9.46
CA GLY A 67 6.62 12.20 -10.85
C GLY A 67 6.61 10.72 -11.23
N HIS A 68 5.97 9.84 -10.44
CA HIS A 68 5.83 8.43 -10.80
C HIS A 68 4.60 8.20 -11.69
N HIS A 69 4.68 7.18 -12.56
CA HIS A 69 3.56 6.68 -13.37
C HIS A 69 2.80 5.64 -12.56
N VAL A 70 1.53 5.90 -12.25
CA VAL A 70 0.77 5.07 -11.31
C VAL A 70 -0.21 4.15 -12.03
N THR A 71 -0.17 2.87 -11.70
CA THR A 71 -1.26 1.93 -11.97
C THR A 71 -1.87 1.52 -10.64
N GLY A 72 -3.11 1.94 -10.37
CA GLY A 72 -3.86 1.57 -9.17
C GLY A 72 -4.79 0.39 -9.45
N VAL A 73 -4.86 -0.56 -8.52
CA VAL A 73 -5.79 -1.69 -8.58
C VAL A 73 -6.59 -1.74 -7.28
N ASP A 74 -7.91 -1.85 -7.38
CA ASP A 74 -8.80 -2.05 -6.24
C ASP A 74 -10.01 -2.91 -6.64
N LEU A 75 -10.58 -3.62 -5.67
CA LEU A 75 -11.80 -4.41 -5.87
C LEU A 75 -13.04 -3.55 -6.07
N SER A 76 -13.07 -2.36 -5.44
CA SER A 76 -14.22 -1.47 -5.39
C SER A 76 -14.23 -0.49 -6.56
N PRO A 77 -15.20 -0.58 -7.49
CA PRO A 77 -15.42 0.45 -8.50
C PRO A 77 -15.67 1.85 -7.90
N ALA A 78 -16.39 1.92 -6.77
CA ALA A 78 -16.69 3.20 -6.12
C ALA A 78 -15.42 3.88 -5.56
N MET A 79 -14.49 3.12 -4.97
CA MET A 79 -13.18 3.61 -4.57
C MET A 79 -12.40 4.17 -5.77
N LEU A 80 -12.38 3.41 -6.87
CA LEU A 80 -11.66 3.81 -8.09
C LEU A 80 -12.26 5.03 -8.76
N ASP A 81 -13.57 5.27 -8.67
CA ASP A 81 -14.17 6.50 -9.20
C ASP A 81 -13.68 7.73 -8.41
N LEU A 82 -13.53 7.62 -7.10
CA LEU A 82 -12.91 8.66 -6.27
C LEU A 82 -11.41 8.84 -6.61
N ALA A 83 -10.68 7.74 -6.81
CA ALA A 83 -9.28 7.78 -7.21
C ALA A 83 -9.09 8.48 -8.57
N ARG A 84 -9.92 8.15 -9.57
CA ARG A 84 -9.91 8.80 -10.89
C ARG A 84 -10.20 10.30 -10.80
N ALA A 85 -11.16 10.68 -9.97
CA ALA A 85 -11.48 12.10 -9.73
C ALA A 85 -10.31 12.82 -9.04
N LYS A 86 -9.71 12.20 -8.03
CA LYS A 86 -8.59 12.74 -7.25
C LYS A 86 -7.32 12.92 -8.09
N LEU A 87 -7.05 12.01 -9.03
CA LEU A 87 -5.88 12.03 -9.90
C LEU A 87 -6.18 12.57 -11.31
N ALA A 88 -7.29 13.27 -11.51
CA ALA A 88 -7.61 13.85 -12.81
C ALA A 88 -6.47 14.74 -13.34
N GLY A 89 -6.01 14.49 -14.57
CA GLY A 89 -4.88 15.19 -15.18
C GLY A 89 -3.49 14.75 -14.74
N ARG A 90 -3.38 13.69 -13.93
CA ARG A 90 -2.12 13.04 -13.58
C ARG A 90 -1.87 11.81 -14.45
N ASP A 91 -0.63 11.34 -14.48
CA ASP A 91 -0.25 10.10 -15.15
C ASP A 91 -0.60 8.91 -14.26
N ALA A 92 -1.85 8.50 -14.32
CA ALA A 92 -2.39 7.42 -13.51
C ALA A 92 -3.49 6.64 -14.27
N VAL A 93 -3.48 5.32 -14.09
CA VAL A 93 -4.48 4.38 -14.62
C VAL A 93 -5.05 3.57 -13.47
N PHE A 94 -6.37 3.31 -13.48
CA PHE A 94 -7.05 2.55 -12.43
C PHE A 94 -7.84 1.38 -12.99
N LEU A 95 -7.58 0.18 -12.45
CA LEU A 95 -8.14 -1.10 -12.87
C LEU A 95 -8.94 -1.74 -11.73
N VAL A 96 -10.15 -2.18 -12.02
CA VAL A 96 -10.91 -3.03 -11.08
C VAL A 96 -10.31 -4.42 -11.07
N GLY A 97 -9.92 -4.91 -9.89
CA GLY A 97 -9.31 -6.24 -9.78
C GLY A 97 -8.88 -6.62 -8.37
N ASP A 98 -8.58 -7.90 -8.22
CA ASP A 98 -8.06 -8.46 -6.97
C ASP A 98 -6.56 -8.14 -6.82
N ALA A 99 -6.19 -7.54 -5.69
CA ALA A 99 -4.79 -7.25 -5.34
C ALA A 99 -3.91 -8.52 -5.30
N ALA A 100 -4.47 -9.66 -4.93
CA ALA A 100 -3.73 -10.93 -4.90
C ALA A 100 -3.31 -11.39 -6.32
N THR A 101 -4.12 -11.06 -7.34
CA THR A 101 -3.89 -11.42 -8.75
C THR A 101 -4.28 -10.24 -9.66
N PRO A 102 -3.54 -9.13 -9.62
CA PRO A 102 -3.93 -7.91 -10.30
C PRO A 102 -3.98 -8.09 -11.83
N PRO A 103 -4.97 -7.47 -12.53
CA PRO A 103 -5.18 -7.66 -13.96
C PRO A 103 -4.21 -6.82 -14.81
N VAL A 104 -2.92 -6.89 -14.53
CA VAL A 104 -1.86 -6.10 -15.18
C VAL A 104 -1.13 -6.84 -16.31
N GLY A 105 -1.53 -8.09 -16.60
CA GLY A 105 -0.95 -8.88 -17.68
C GLY A 105 0.56 -9.07 -17.53
N GLU A 106 1.30 -8.80 -18.60
CA GLU A 106 2.77 -8.94 -18.63
C GLU A 106 3.52 -7.67 -18.21
N GLN A 107 2.81 -6.63 -17.74
CA GLN A 107 3.46 -5.42 -17.28
C GLN A 107 4.41 -5.70 -16.11
N ARG A 108 5.48 -4.91 -16.01
CA ARG A 108 6.46 -4.97 -14.93
C ARG A 108 6.68 -3.57 -14.40
N PHE A 109 6.89 -3.51 -13.09
CA PHE A 109 6.94 -2.26 -12.32
C PHE A 109 8.28 -2.11 -11.62
N ASP A 110 8.64 -0.89 -11.32
CA ASP A 110 9.79 -0.58 -10.48
C ASP A 110 9.43 -0.64 -9.00
N VAL A 111 8.14 -0.40 -8.71
CA VAL A 111 7.60 -0.43 -7.34
C VAL A 111 6.26 -1.16 -7.32
N VAL A 112 6.06 -2.02 -6.34
CA VAL A 112 4.73 -2.47 -5.89
C VAL A 112 4.50 -1.86 -4.52
N LEU A 113 3.51 -0.98 -4.42
CA LEU A 113 3.07 -0.31 -3.20
C LEU A 113 1.81 -0.98 -2.68
N VAL A 114 1.75 -1.24 -1.39
CA VAL A 114 0.60 -1.87 -0.74
C VAL A 114 0.40 -1.22 0.61
N ARG A 115 -0.84 -0.87 0.94
CA ARG A 115 -1.17 -0.36 2.26
C ARG A 115 -2.41 -1.01 2.83
N HIS A 116 -2.26 -1.69 3.98
CA HIS A 116 -3.32 -2.33 4.75
C HIS A 116 -4.13 -3.38 3.97
N VAL A 117 -3.47 -4.15 3.09
CA VAL A 117 -4.13 -5.12 2.21
C VAL A 117 -3.63 -6.55 2.43
N LEU A 118 -2.32 -6.75 2.58
CA LEU A 118 -1.73 -8.08 2.61
C LEU A 118 -2.29 -8.96 3.74
N TRP A 119 -2.58 -8.38 4.90
CA TRP A 119 -3.11 -9.09 6.06
C TRP A 119 -4.50 -9.70 5.82
N MET A 120 -5.27 -9.15 4.88
CA MET A 120 -6.60 -9.62 4.50
C MET A 120 -6.56 -10.74 3.47
N LEU A 121 -5.43 -10.89 2.78
CA LEU A 121 -5.32 -11.84 1.67
C LEU A 121 -4.99 -13.25 2.14
N PRO A 122 -5.57 -14.29 1.53
CA PRO A 122 -5.22 -15.66 1.84
C PRO A 122 -3.78 -15.94 1.37
N ASP A 123 -3.03 -16.74 2.14
CA ASP A 123 -1.65 -17.15 1.83
C ASP A 123 -0.71 -15.96 1.47
N PRO A 124 -0.36 -15.11 2.45
CA PRO A 124 0.52 -13.96 2.22
C PRO A 124 1.85 -14.34 1.54
N ALA A 125 2.40 -15.52 1.83
CA ALA A 125 3.66 -15.97 1.23
C ALA A 125 3.52 -16.20 -0.28
N ARG A 126 2.42 -16.77 -0.73
CA ARG A 126 2.13 -16.95 -2.16
C ARG A 126 1.90 -15.61 -2.85
N VAL A 127 1.13 -14.74 -2.23
CA VAL A 127 0.83 -13.40 -2.75
C VAL A 127 2.11 -12.58 -2.91
N LEU A 128 2.98 -12.55 -1.90
CA LEU A 128 4.26 -11.84 -1.96
C LEU A 128 5.17 -12.37 -3.08
N ARG A 129 5.23 -13.70 -3.28
CA ARG A 129 5.97 -14.29 -4.44
C ARG A 129 5.40 -13.81 -5.77
N HIS A 130 4.07 -13.74 -5.89
CA HIS A 130 3.43 -13.22 -7.10
C HIS A 130 3.79 -11.75 -7.32
N TRP A 131 3.63 -10.90 -6.32
CA TRP A 131 3.98 -9.47 -6.41
C TRP A 131 5.45 -9.24 -6.73
N ARG A 132 6.34 -10.08 -6.13
CA ARG A 132 7.78 -10.02 -6.49
C ARG A 132 8.01 -10.29 -7.98
N GLY A 133 7.22 -11.22 -8.59
CA GLY A 133 7.26 -11.52 -10.02
C GLY A 133 6.77 -10.39 -10.92
N LEU A 134 6.05 -9.40 -10.39
CA LEU A 134 5.62 -8.20 -11.11
C LEU A 134 6.70 -7.12 -11.16
N LEU A 135 7.78 -7.25 -10.39
CA LEU A 135 8.86 -6.28 -10.36
C LEU A 135 9.88 -6.50 -11.46
N ARG A 136 10.42 -5.40 -11.96
CA ARG A 136 11.65 -5.38 -12.75
C ARG A 136 12.86 -5.77 -11.89
N PRO A 137 13.99 -6.17 -12.49
CA PRO A 137 15.24 -6.31 -11.75
C PRO A 137 15.60 -5.01 -11.01
N GLY A 138 15.95 -5.12 -9.72
CA GLY A 138 16.21 -3.96 -8.86
C GLY A 138 14.96 -3.23 -8.35
N GLY A 139 13.77 -3.71 -8.69
CA GLY A 139 12.52 -3.16 -8.18
C GLY A 139 12.30 -3.46 -6.71
N ARG A 140 11.28 -2.83 -6.12
CA ARG A 140 11.01 -2.94 -4.68
C ARG A 140 9.55 -3.18 -4.35
N LEU A 141 9.33 -3.93 -3.28
CA LEU A 141 8.04 -4.01 -2.59
C LEU A 141 8.05 -2.98 -1.45
N VAL A 142 7.02 -2.16 -1.36
CA VAL A 142 6.78 -1.21 -0.27
C VAL A 142 5.45 -1.58 0.36
N LEU A 143 5.49 -2.12 1.58
CA LEU A 143 4.29 -2.57 2.30
C LEU A 143 4.13 -1.74 3.56
N ILE A 144 2.97 -1.12 3.71
CA ILE A 144 2.57 -0.39 4.91
C ILE A 144 1.50 -1.22 5.58
N GLU A 145 1.85 -1.81 6.72
CA GLU A 145 1.00 -2.77 7.43
C GLU A 145 1.03 -2.51 8.94
N GLY A 146 0.29 -3.32 9.68
CA GLY A 146 0.23 -3.21 11.13
C GLY A 146 -0.52 -4.37 11.78
N VAL A 147 -0.71 -4.24 13.09
CA VAL A 147 -1.57 -5.10 13.91
C VAL A 147 -2.51 -4.19 14.68
N TRP A 148 -3.79 -4.23 14.35
CA TRP A 148 -4.82 -3.38 14.92
C TRP A 148 -5.63 -4.12 15.97
N GLY A 149 -6.00 -3.41 17.06
CA GLY A 149 -6.80 -3.94 18.14
C GLY A 149 -5.97 -4.67 19.21
N THR A 150 -6.44 -4.58 20.46
CA THR A 150 -5.76 -5.18 21.62
C THR A 150 -6.43 -6.45 22.11
N VAL A 151 -7.73 -6.64 21.83
CA VAL A 151 -8.54 -7.78 22.33
C VAL A 151 -8.61 -8.91 21.29
N ASP A 152 -8.76 -8.56 20.02
CA ASP A 152 -8.77 -9.50 18.89
C ASP A 152 -7.92 -8.87 17.76
N PRO A 153 -6.59 -8.98 17.87
CA PRO A 153 -5.70 -8.27 16.98
C PRO A 153 -5.81 -8.81 15.55
N ALA A 154 -6.06 -7.90 14.60
CA ALA A 154 -6.08 -8.17 13.18
C ALA A 154 -4.86 -7.53 12.52
N GLY A 155 -4.25 -8.20 11.56
CA GLY A 155 -3.09 -7.67 10.86
C GLY A 155 -1.95 -8.68 10.72
N ILE A 156 -0.80 -8.17 10.33
CA ILE A 156 0.44 -8.96 10.18
C ILE A 156 1.57 -8.29 10.98
N PRO A 157 2.18 -8.96 11.97
CA PRO A 157 3.30 -8.41 12.72
C PRO A 157 4.53 -8.15 11.84
N ALA A 158 5.31 -7.13 12.19
CA ALA A 158 6.48 -6.70 11.41
C ALA A 158 7.54 -7.80 11.25
N ASP A 159 7.81 -8.56 12.29
CA ASP A 159 8.77 -9.67 12.27
C ASP A 159 8.30 -10.81 11.35
N ARG A 160 7.00 -11.11 11.37
CA ARG A 160 6.40 -12.10 10.47
C ARG A 160 6.51 -11.63 9.01
N LEU A 161 6.17 -10.37 8.71
CA LEU A 161 6.29 -9.85 7.35
C LEU A 161 7.75 -9.84 6.88
N ALA A 162 8.68 -9.39 7.73
CA ALA A 162 10.11 -9.42 7.42
C ALA A 162 10.61 -10.84 7.09
N GLY A 163 10.18 -11.85 7.86
CA GLY A 163 10.48 -13.25 7.59
C GLY A 163 9.93 -13.78 6.27
N LEU A 164 8.75 -13.29 5.83
CA LEU A 164 8.16 -13.63 4.53
C LEU A 164 8.88 -12.94 3.36
N LEU A 165 9.40 -11.73 3.58
CA LEU A 165 10.12 -10.95 2.56
C LEU A 165 11.56 -11.40 2.37
N ALA A 166 12.25 -11.84 3.43
CA ALA A 166 13.66 -12.23 3.39
C ALA A 166 14.04 -13.20 2.26
N PRO A 167 13.27 -14.29 1.99
CA PRO A 167 13.59 -15.21 0.89
C PRO A 167 13.28 -14.65 -0.51
N LEU A 168 12.67 -13.47 -0.62
CA LEU A 168 12.28 -12.86 -1.90
C LEU A 168 13.30 -11.85 -2.43
N VAL A 169 14.24 -11.44 -1.60
CA VAL A 169 15.32 -10.56 -2.00
C VAL A 169 16.54 -11.35 -2.46
N SER A 170 17.32 -10.77 -3.39
CA SER A 170 18.59 -11.37 -3.84
C SER A 170 19.68 -11.23 -2.77
N ASP A 171 20.84 -11.87 -2.98
CA ASP A 171 22.00 -11.77 -2.07
C ASP A 171 22.51 -10.33 -1.88
N THR A 172 22.25 -9.46 -2.85
CA THR A 172 22.60 -8.03 -2.78
C THR A 172 21.44 -7.15 -2.34
N GLY A 173 20.25 -7.73 -2.20
CA GLY A 173 19.05 -7.06 -1.75
C GLY A 173 18.98 -6.95 -0.23
N HIS A 174 17.99 -6.21 0.24
CA HIS A 174 17.76 -6.06 1.67
C HIS A 174 16.28 -5.85 1.98
N VAL A 175 15.90 -6.19 3.20
CA VAL A 175 14.59 -5.85 3.79
C VAL A 175 14.84 -4.84 4.90
N ARG A 176 14.20 -3.69 4.81
CA ARG A 176 14.19 -2.67 5.86
C ARG A 176 12.79 -2.57 6.43
N VAL A 177 12.67 -2.61 7.73
CA VAL A 177 11.42 -2.33 8.45
C VAL A 177 11.57 -1.03 9.22
N GLU A 178 10.58 -0.15 9.08
CA GLU A 178 10.52 1.14 9.75
C GLU A 178 9.24 1.20 10.57
N ARG A 179 9.37 1.42 11.88
CA ARG A 179 8.23 1.60 12.77
C ARG A 179 7.60 2.97 12.51
N LEU A 180 6.28 3.00 12.38
CA LEU A 180 5.51 4.21 12.10
C LEU A 180 4.58 4.59 13.26
N SER A 181 4.36 3.70 14.23
CA SER A 181 3.51 3.97 15.41
C SER A 181 3.98 5.18 16.22
N ASP A 182 5.28 5.44 16.24
CA ASP A 182 5.89 6.50 17.05
C ASP A 182 5.75 7.89 16.41
N ASP A 183 5.21 7.99 15.21
CA ASP A 183 4.97 9.25 14.51
C ASP A 183 3.47 9.59 14.43
N PRO A 184 2.91 10.29 15.45
CA PRO A 184 1.49 10.60 15.51
C PRO A 184 1.03 11.50 14.35
N LEU A 185 1.96 12.19 13.69
CA LEU A 185 1.64 13.05 12.55
C LEU A 185 1.15 12.24 11.34
N LEU A 186 1.63 11.01 11.16
CA LEU A 186 1.15 10.14 10.08
C LEU A 186 -0.32 9.74 10.24
N TRP A 187 -0.80 9.66 11.48
CA TRP A 187 -2.11 9.11 11.82
C TRP A 187 -3.13 10.16 12.25
N GLY A 188 -2.69 11.44 12.40
CA GLY A 188 -3.51 12.51 12.97
C GLY A 188 -3.82 12.33 14.46
N ARG A 189 -3.22 11.32 15.10
CA ARG A 189 -3.37 10.99 16.53
C ARG A 189 -2.25 10.07 17.00
N SER A 190 -2.06 9.97 18.31
CA SER A 190 -1.24 8.90 18.89
C SER A 190 -1.91 7.54 18.69
N VAL A 191 -1.12 6.53 18.35
CA VAL A 191 -1.55 5.14 18.19
C VAL A 191 -0.71 4.23 19.08
N ASP A 192 -1.37 3.26 19.71
CA ASP A 192 -0.72 2.29 20.61
C ASP A 192 -0.53 0.93 19.93
N ASP A 193 -1.09 0.76 18.74
CA ASP A 193 -0.98 -0.45 17.93
C ASP A 193 0.32 -0.46 17.10
N GLU A 194 0.70 -1.63 16.62
CA GLU A 194 1.88 -1.77 15.75
C GLU A 194 1.54 -1.28 14.34
N ARG A 195 2.28 -0.28 13.86
CA ARG A 195 2.22 0.20 12.47
C ARG A 195 3.62 0.39 11.93
N TYR A 196 3.85 -0.08 10.72
CA TYR A 196 5.20 -0.07 10.14
C TYR A 196 5.15 -0.03 8.61
N ALA A 197 6.29 0.34 8.01
CA ALA A 197 6.56 0.13 6.59
C ALA A 197 7.67 -0.92 6.45
N ALA A 198 7.50 -1.85 5.52
CA ALA A 198 8.53 -2.80 5.11
C ALA A 198 8.89 -2.54 3.65
N VAL A 199 10.18 -2.30 3.39
CA VAL A 199 10.72 -2.08 2.05
C VAL A 199 11.69 -3.22 1.73
N ALA A 200 11.36 -4.02 0.71
CA ALA A 200 12.20 -5.09 0.20
C ALA A 200 12.72 -4.71 -1.19
N VAL A 201 14.02 -4.58 -1.33
CA VAL A 201 14.73 -4.27 -2.59
C VAL A 201 15.46 -5.51 -3.05
N SER A 202 15.33 -5.88 -4.32
CA SER A 202 15.94 -7.08 -4.86
C SER A 202 16.93 -6.78 -5.99
#